data_cefedf42e431823eb253f48b5a573851
#
_entry.id   cefedf42e431823eb253f48b5a573851
#
_cell.length_a   1.000
_cell.length_b   1.000
_cell.length_c   1.000
_cell.angle_alpha   90.00
_cell.angle_beta   90.00
_cell.angle_gamma   90.00
#
_symmetry.space_group_name_H-M   'P 1'
#
loop_
_entity.id
_entity.type
_entity.pdbx_description
1 polymer ?
#
loop_
_entity_poly.entity_id
_entity_poly.type
_entity_poly.pdbx_seq_one_letter_code
_entity_poly.pdbx_strand_id
1 'polypeptide(L)'
;MKSEYGDIKLNTKDYIALDNIEIERKALPFKEHIFNSSIEDYIDIPKFSKKYSKEDVFMLTHDFFATLDKEIFKKFLSIFKIRNSNVIFTKKDLKDAEGFTSIKKEKIYITVKQKNTIEDIYTLVHEYGHALSMISNSEADKMHYYREIESKFLELLSDFYLMKIIDDDETVNLINRYCAGSQCMNDQTSLKYQIYDFMTEENIFSYDNLLYKKIYQNIISKRGFDYTEGNKVIKFIYSNPFTYQASYAISDLYVYGLYDIYLNDPEKAFYLYKRVLCKDNKSKAYLERIGIPISYGENVRKLIKKEETKWT
;
A
#
# COMPACT_ATOMS: atom_id res chain seq x y z
N MET A 1 -27.62 -23.56 20.06
CA MET A 1 -27.68 -22.69 18.87
C MET A 1 -26.24 -22.51 18.36
N LYS A 2 -25.91 -23.05 17.19
CA LYS A 2 -24.63 -22.69 16.54
C LYS A 2 -24.79 -21.23 16.14
N SER A 3 -23.83 -20.37 16.56
CA SER A 3 -23.87 -18.96 16.18
C SER A 3 -23.79 -18.87 14.66
N GLU A 4 -24.68 -18.13 14.02
CA GLU A 4 -24.66 -17.83 12.58
C GLU A 4 -23.39 -17.10 12.16
N TYR A 5 -22.63 -16.63 13.12
CA TYR A 5 -21.39 -15.87 12.93
C TYR A 5 -20.27 -16.67 13.58
N GLY A 6 -19.45 -17.34 12.77
CA GLY A 6 -18.31 -18.11 13.26
C GLY A 6 -17.44 -17.29 14.21
N ASP A 7 -16.97 -17.92 15.29
CA ASP A 7 -16.11 -17.27 16.29
C ASP A 7 -14.87 -16.66 15.62
N ILE A 8 -14.79 -15.33 15.63
CA ILE A 8 -13.58 -14.63 15.25
C ILE A 8 -12.67 -14.66 16.48
N LYS A 9 -11.70 -15.56 16.50
CA LYS A 9 -10.68 -15.60 17.55
C LYS A 9 -9.52 -14.69 17.14
N LEU A 10 -9.32 -13.62 17.90
CA LEU A 10 -8.03 -12.91 17.88
C LEU A 10 -6.97 -13.88 18.39
N ASN A 11 -5.90 -14.05 17.64
CA ASN A 11 -4.80 -14.89 18.10
C ASN A 11 -3.82 -14.05 18.95
N THR A 12 -3.02 -14.73 19.75
CA THR A 12 -2.05 -14.08 20.65
C THR A 12 -1.06 -13.18 19.89
N LYS A 13 -0.78 -13.47 18.60
CA LYS A 13 0.11 -12.66 17.77
C LYS A 13 -0.51 -11.31 17.41
N ASP A 14 -1.83 -11.24 17.26
CA ASP A 14 -2.53 -9.99 16.97
C ASP A 14 -2.47 -9.04 18.17
N TYR A 15 -2.55 -9.56 19.40
CA TYR A 15 -2.38 -8.77 20.62
C TYR A 15 -0.94 -8.25 20.78
N ILE A 16 0.07 -9.10 20.57
CA ILE A 16 1.48 -8.71 20.65
C ILE A 16 1.80 -7.66 19.57
N ALA A 17 1.24 -7.80 18.38
CA ALA A 17 1.37 -6.81 17.31
C ALA A 17 0.75 -5.46 17.71
N LEU A 18 -0.40 -5.47 18.41
CA LEU A 18 -1.07 -4.27 18.91
C LEU A 18 -0.24 -3.55 19.97
N ASP A 19 0.38 -4.27 20.90
CA ASP A 19 1.26 -3.69 21.93
C ASP A 19 2.47 -2.97 21.32
N ASN A 20 3.08 -3.55 20.30
CA ASN A 20 4.21 -2.95 19.59
C ASN A 20 3.81 -1.71 18.77
N ILE A 21 2.57 -1.62 18.32
CA ILE A 21 2.03 -0.51 17.54
C ILE A 21 1.50 0.61 18.43
N GLU A 22 1.25 0.39 19.72
CA GLU A 22 0.70 1.39 20.63
C GLU A 22 1.57 2.66 20.69
N ILE A 23 2.88 2.53 20.60
CA ILE A 23 3.83 3.66 20.61
C ILE A 23 3.61 4.53 19.36
N GLU A 24 3.37 3.94 18.20
CA GLU A 24 3.13 4.66 16.96
C GLU A 24 1.67 5.12 16.80
N ARG A 25 0.73 4.40 17.40
CA ARG A 25 -0.68 4.76 17.44
C ARG A 25 -0.93 6.17 17.98
N LYS A 26 -0.23 6.56 19.06
CA LYS A 26 -0.31 7.89 19.65
C LYS A 26 0.21 8.98 18.71
N ALA A 27 0.96 8.60 17.70
CA ALA A 27 1.60 9.51 16.75
C ALA A 27 0.81 9.67 15.42
N LEU A 28 -0.22 8.86 15.18
CA LEU A 28 -0.93 8.83 13.89
C LEU A 28 -2.42 9.17 14.05
N PRO A 29 -2.96 10.07 13.23
CA PRO A 29 -4.34 10.54 13.35
C PRO A 29 -5.37 9.57 12.71
N PHE A 30 -5.19 8.26 12.83
CA PHE A 30 -6.13 7.28 12.26
C PHE A 30 -7.53 7.34 12.89
N LYS A 31 -7.67 7.86 14.13
CA LYS A 31 -8.94 7.85 14.87
C LYS A 31 -10.05 8.64 14.19
N GLU A 32 -9.70 9.72 13.48
CA GLU A 32 -10.69 10.63 12.89
C GLU A 32 -10.91 10.38 11.40
N HIS A 33 -10.14 9.44 10.82
CA HIS A 33 -10.19 9.20 9.40
C HIS A 33 -11.38 8.31 9.05
N ILE A 34 -12.36 8.86 8.34
CA ILE A 34 -13.51 8.14 7.80
C ILE A 34 -13.38 8.08 6.29
N PHE A 35 -13.20 6.88 5.77
CA PHE A 35 -13.27 6.62 4.34
C PHE A 35 -14.71 6.33 3.92
N ASN A 36 -15.05 6.74 2.71
CA ASN A 36 -16.27 6.34 2.00
C ASN A 36 -15.98 5.23 0.99
N SER A 37 -15.25 4.19 1.41
CA SER A 37 -15.04 3.02 0.57
C SER A 37 -16.23 2.07 0.67
N SER A 38 -16.62 1.47 -0.46
CA SER A 38 -17.64 0.43 -0.46
C SER A 38 -17.10 -0.85 0.19
N ILE A 39 -17.97 -1.73 0.64
CA ILE A 39 -17.54 -3.02 1.19
C ILE A 39 -16.83 -3.89 0.14
N GLU A 40 -17.15 -3.69 -1.13
CA GLU A 40 -16.52 -4.37 -2.27
C GLU A 40 -15.04 -4.02 -2.35
N ASP A 41 -14.66 -2.77 -2.03
CA ASP A 41 -13.26 -2.34 -1.98
C ASP A 41 -12.45 -3.07 -0.90
N TYR A 42 -13.11 -3.55 0.17
CA TYR A 42 -12.46 -4.33 1.23
C TYR A 42 -12.20 -5.80 0.85
N ILE A 43 -12.93 -6.34 -0.11
CA ILE A 43 -12.98 -7.78 -0.36
C ILE A 43 -12.48 -8.13 -1.77
N ASP A 44 -12.66 -7.23 -2.75
CA ASP A 44 -12.44 -7.54 -4.16
C ASP A 44 -11.21 -6.83 -4.69
N ILE A 45 -10.11 -7.59 -4.76
CA ILE A 45 -8.91 -7.17 -5.50
C ILE A 45 -9.21 -7.35 -6.99
N PRO A 46 -9.13 -6.31 -7.82
CA PRO A 46 -9.40 -6.42 -9.24
C PRO A 46 -8.49 -7.45 -9.91
N LYS A 47 -9.08 -8.31 -10.74
CA LYS A 47 -8.34 -9.30 -11.52
C LYS A 47 -8.10 -8.76 -12.93
N PHE A 48 -6.85 -8.57 -13.28
CA PHE A 48 -6.47 -8.15 -14.60
C PHE A 48 -6.46 -9.33 -15.58
N SER A 49 -7.19 -9.19 -16.71
CA SER A 49 -7.31 -10.22 -17.74
C SER A 49 -6.31 -10.05 -18.87
N LYS A 50 -5.99 -8.80 -19.24
CA LYS A 50 -5.08 -8.46 -20.33
C LYS A 50 -3.67 -8.98 -20.05
N LYS A 51 -3.11 -9.67 -21.06
CA LYS A 51 -1.79 -10.28 -20.93
C LYS A 51 -0.68 -9.37 -21.46
N TYR A 52 0.42 -9.37 -20.72
CA TYR A 52 1.65 -8.67 -21.06
C TYR A 52 2.80 -9.67 -21.10
N SER A 53 3.64 -9.57 -22.12
CA SER A 53 4.89 -10.33 -22.19
C SER A 53 5.91 -9.75 -21.19
N LYS A 54 6.98 -10.48 -20.91
CA LYS A 54 8.08 -9.94 -20.09
C LYS A 54 8.71 -8.72 -20.72
N GLU A 55 8.80 -8.72 -22.03
CA GLU A 55 9.32 -7.62 -22.84
C GLU A 55 8.45 -6.37 -22.67
N ASP A 56 7.12 -6.53 -22.73
CA ASP A 56 6.18 -5.43 -22.49
C ASP A 56 6.32 -4.88 -21.05
N VAL A 57 6.42 -5.78 -20.04
CA VAL A 57 6.63 -5.38 -18.64
C VAL A 57 7.92 -4.59 -18.49
N PHE A 58 9.01 -5.04 -19.10
CA PHE A 58 10.28 -4.31 -19.06
C PHE A 58 10.22 -2.97 -19.79
N MET A 59 9.60 -2.91 -20.97
CA MET A 59 9.48 -1.68 -21.75
C MET A 59 8.63 -0.65 -21.00
N LEU A 60 7.44 -1.03 -20.54
CA LEU A 60 6.55 -0.12 -19.81
C LEU A 60 7.19 0.37 -18.50
N THR A 61 7.89 -0.50 -17.79
CA THR A 61 8.65 -0.08 -16.59
C THR A 61 9.76 0.91 -16.94
N HIS A 62 10.55 0.63 -17.98
CA HIS A 62 11.61 1.54 -18.45
C HIS A 62 11.04 2.91 -18.84
N ASP A 63 9.97 2.92 -19.62
CA ASP A 63 9.36 4.15 -20.14
C ASP A 63 8.72 4.96 -19.00
N PHE A 64 8.12 4.31 -18.04
CA PHE A 64 7.67 4.96 -16.80
C PHE A 64 8.85 5.67 -16.10
N PHE A 65 9.93 4.95 -15.80
CA PHE A 65 11.08 5.54 -15.13
C PHE A 65 11.73 6.68 -15.94
N ALA A 66 11.68 6.64 -17.27
CA ALA A 66 12.16 7.70 -18.15
C ALA A 66 11.34 9.00 -18.04
N THR A 67 10.12 8.95 -17.52
CA THR A 67 9.28 10.13 -17.25
C THR A 67 9.60 10.82 -15.91
N LEU A 68 10.38 10.16 -15.05
CA LEU A 68 10.69 10.64 -13.71
C LEU A 68 11.90 11.63 -13.71
N ASP A 69 12.33 12.00 -12.51
CA ASP A 69 13.55 12.82 -12.31
C ASP A 69 14.80 12.16 -12.92
N LYS A 70 15.66 12.96 -13.53
CA LYS A 70 16.86 12.48 -14.26
C LYS A 70 17.83 11.68 -13.37
N GLU A 71 17.97 12.03 -12.11
CA GLU A 71 18.87 11.31 -11.19
C GLU A 71 18.25 9.97 -10.78
N ILE A 72 16.95 9.92 -10.56
CA ILE A 72 16.20 8.68 -10.29
C ILE A 72 16.32 7.75 -11.50
N PHE A 73 16.09 8.27 -12.70
CA PHE A 73 16.22 7.49 -13.92
C PHE A 73 17.66 6.97 -14.13
N LYS A 74 18.68 7.79 -13.87
CA LYS A 74 20.08 7.36 -13.93
C LYS A 74 20.38 6.24 -12.93
N LYS A 75 19.87 6.33 -11.69
CA LYS A 75 20.02 5.28 -10.69
C LYS A 75 19.28 4.01 -11.11
N PHE A 76 18.06 4.12 -11.62
CA PHE A 76 17.31 3.01 -12.18
C PHE A 76 18.10 2.31 -13.28
N LEU A 77 18.64 3.03 -14.25
CA LEU A 77 19.45 2.45 -15.34
C LEU A 77 20.71 1.71 -14.83
N SER A 78 21.26 2.09 -13.69
CA SER A 78 22.40 1.39 -13.10
C SER A 78 22.02 -0.01 -12.59
N ILE A 79 20.76 -0.22 -12.23
CA ILE A 79 20.20 -1.50 -11.75
C ILE A 79 19.55 -2.26 -12.90
N PHE A 80 18.88 -1.54 -13.81
CA PHE A 80 18.10 -2.11 -14.90
C PHE A 80 19.00 -2.70 -15.99
N LYS A 81 19.01 -4.03 -16.12
CA LYS A 81 19.83 -4.76 -17.09
C LYS A 81 19.00 -5.81 -17.81
N ILE A 82 18.51 -5.46 -19.00
CA ILE A 82 17.64 -6.34 -19.79
C ILE A 82 18.30 -7.69 -20.13
N ARG A 83 19.59 -7.69 -20.50
CA ARG A 83 20.29 -8.89 -21.01
C ARG A 83 20.98 -9.75 -19.94
N ASN A 84 21.35 -9.17 -18.81
CA ASN A 84 21.93 -9.89 -17.66
C ASN A 84 21.02 -9.71 -16.48
N SER A 85 19.75 -10.06 -16.66
CA SER A 85 18.73 -9.60 -15.76
C SER A 85 18.97 -10.08 -14.34
N ASN A 86 19.19 -9.14 -13.48
CA ASN A 86 19.01 -9.26 -12.06
C ASN A 86 17.51 -9.35 -11.67
N VAL A 87 16.61 -9.34 -12.66
CA VAL A 87 15.16 -9.51 -12.48
C VAL A 87 14.77 -10.94 -12.85
N ILE A 88 14.16 -11.65 -11.91
CA ILE A 88 13.75 -13.04 -12.03
C ILE A 88 12.24 -13.11 -11.97
N PHE A 89 11.59 -13.48 -13.08
CA PHE A 89 10.17 -13.83 -13.08
C PHE A 89 10.01 -15.30 -12.73
N THR A 90 9.21 -15.59 -11.71
CA THR A 90 8.96 -16.95 -11.23
C THR A 90 7.47 -17.26 -11.14
N LYS A 91 7.10 -18.51 -11.46
CA LYS A 91 5.75 -19.05 -11.21
C LYS A 91 5.63 -19.72 -9.84
N LYS A 92 6.76 -19.83 -9.10
CA LYS A 92 6.74 -20.41 -7.77
C LYS A 92 6.03 -19.47 -6.80
N ASP A 93 5.32 -20.06 -5.86
CA ASP A 93 4.74 -19.30 -4.75
C ASP A 93 5.84 -18.69 -3.88
N LEU A 94 5.71 -17.40 -3.60
CA LEU A 94 6.67 -16.62 -2.81
C LEU A 94 6.21 -16.42 -1.36
N LYS A 95 5.35 -17.31 -0.84
CA LYS A 95 4.84 -17.24 0.55
C LYS A 95 4.24 -15.86 0.86
N ASP A 96 3.12 -15.57 0.28
CA ASP A 96 2.35 -14.33 0.47
C ASP A 96 3.00 -13.03 -0.06
N ALA A 97 4.15 -13.13 -0.75
CA ALA A 97 4.76 -11.99 -1.44
C ALA A 97 4.51 -12.06 -2.96
N GLU A 98 4.30 -10.93 -3.59
CA GLU A 98 4.20 -10.82 -5.06
C GLU A 98 5.58 -10.56 -5.68
N GLY A 99 6.49 -9.99 -4.91
CA GLY A 99 7.88 -9.78 -5.28
C GLY A 99 8.79 -9.62 -4.05
N PHE A 100 10.07 -9.57 -4.28
CA PHE A 100 11.04 -9.14 -3.29
C PHE A 100 12.35 -8.69 -3.92
N THR A 101 12.99 -7.72 -3.28
CA THR A 101 14.33 -7.24 -3.63
C THR A 101 15.35 -7.74 -2.62
N SER A 102 16.50 -8.18 -3.11
CA SER A 102 17.58 -8.71 -2.27
C SER A 102 18.95 -8.32 -2.78
N ILE A 103 19.93 -8.26 -1.88
CA ILE A 103 21.35 -8.06 -2.22
C ILE A 103 22.11 -9.37 -2.04
N LYS A 104 22.81 -9.81 -3.09
CA LYS A 104 23.71 -10.96 -3.05
C LYS A 104 25.04 -10.57 -3.70
N LYS A 105 26.14 -10.68 -2.93
CA LYS A 105 27.49 -10.33 -3.42
C LYS A 105 27.50 -8.94 -4.07
N GLU A 106 26.98 -7.93 -3.35
CA GLU A 106 26.91 -6.52 -3.78
C GLU A 106 26.06 -6.27 -5.03
N LYS A 107 25.30 -7.26 -5.50
CA LYS A 107 24.37 -7.13 -6.62
C LYS A 107 22.94 -7.18 -6.13
N ILE A 108 22.12 -6.30 -6.64
CA ILE A 108 20.69 -6.28 -6.37
C ILE A 108 20.00 -7.27 -7.30
N TYR A 109 19.12 -8.07 -6.74
CA TYR A 109 18.24 -9.00 -7.44
C TYR A 109 16.80 -8.68 -7.09
N ILE A 110 15.96 -8.63 -8.10
CA ILE A 110 14.51 -8.45 -7.99
C ILE A 110 13.86 -9.75 -8.42
N THR A 111 12.96 -10.28 -7.60
CA THR A 111 12.15 -11.45 -7.95
C THR A 111 10.69 -11.02 -8.02
N VAL A 112 10.01 -11.38 -9.11
CA VAL A 112 8.59 -11.07 -9.38
C VAL A 112 7.83 -12.37 -9.55
N LYS A 113 6.71 -12.55 -8.85
CA LYS A 113 5.75 -13.63 -9.07
C LYS A 113 4.99 -13.36 -10.36
N GLN A 114 5.28 -14.12 -11.38
CA GLN A 114 4.80 -13.89 -12.74
C GLN A 114 3.29 -14.19 -12.87
N LYS A 115 2.50 -13.17 -13.20
CA LYS A 115 1.06 -13.27 -13.52
C LYS A 115 0.79 -13.07 -15.01
N ASN A 116 1.74 -12.49 -15.75
CA ASN A 116 1.63 -12.02 -17.14
C ASN A 116 0.51 -10.99 -17.32
N THR A 117 0.31 -10.13 -16.35
CA THR A 117 -0.66 -9.04 -16.34
C THR A 117 0.02 -7.74 -15.97
N ILE A 118 -0.72 -6.64 -15.95
CA ILE A 118 -0.22 -5.32 -15.51
C ILE A 118 0.31 -5.35 -14.07
N GLU A 119 -0.13 -6.31 -13.25
CA GLU A 119 0.35 -6.51 -11.88
C GLU A 119 1.86 -6.79 -11.84
N ASP A 120 2.42 -7.43 -12.88
CA ASP A 120 3.86 -7.65 -12.98
C ASP A 120 4.62 -6.31 -13.12
N ILE A 121 4.01 -5.29 -13.74
CA ILE A 121 4.58 -3.93 -13.83
C ILE A 121 4.55 -3.27 -12.46
N TYR A 122 3.42 -3.32 -11.75
CA TYR A 122 3.32 -2.78 -10.39
C TYR A 122 4.33 -3.41 -9.44
N THR A 123 4.38 -4.73 -9.42
CA THR A 123 5.36 -5.45 -8.59
C THR A 123 6.78 -5.05 -8.96
N LEU A 124 7.10 -4.95 -10.24
CA LEU A 124 8.43 -4.58 -10.68
C LEU A 124 8.78 -3.13 -10.32
N VAL A 125 7.86 -2.18 -10.48
CA VAL A 125 8.02 -0.77 -10.08
C VAL A 125 8.23 -0.67 -8.57
N HIS A 126 7.42 -1.40 -7.78
CA HIS A 126 7.55 -1.48 -6.33
C HIS A 126 8.94 -1.96 -5.92
N GLU A 127 9.38 -3.06 -6.46
CA GLU A 127 10.69 -3.66 -6.12
C GLU A 127 11.85 -2.76 -6.57
N TYR A 128 11.71 -2.00 -7.66
CA TYR A 128 12.69 -0.99 -8.03
C TYR A 128 12.74 0.17 -7.02
N GLY A 129 11.63 0.52 -6.36
CA GLY A 129 11.64 1.49 -5.27
C GLY A 129 12.57 1.06 -4.13
N HIS A 130 12.44 -0.19 -3.69
CA HIS A 130 13.36 -0.77 -2.71
C HIS A 130 14.80 -0.85 -3.22
N ALA A 131 14.99 -1.26 -4.48
CA ALA A 131 16.30 -1.33 -5.10
C ALA A 131 17.02 0.03 -5.16
N LEU A 132 16.28 1.10 -5.46
CA LEU A 132 16.80 2.48 -5.46
C LEU A 132 17.23 2.93 -4.06
N SER A 133 16.49 2.54 -3.03
CA SER A 133 16.87 2.80 -1.64
C SER A 133 18.15 2.04 -1.28
N MET A 134 18.24 0.74 -1.64
CA MET A 134 19.39 -0.10 -1.35
C MET A 134 20.69 0.41 -1.99
N ILE A 135 20.66 0.97 -3.20
CA ILE A 135 21.85 1.59 -3.80
C ILE A 135 22.19 2.97 -3.24
N SER A 136 21.19 3.62 -2.66
CA SER A 136 21.35 4.95 -2.05
C SER A 136 21.81 4.87 -0.60
N ASN A 137 21.68 3.68 0.01
CA ASN A 137 21.89 3.45 1.43
C ASN A 137 22.24 1.99 1.72
N SER A 138 23.41 1.74 2.31
CA SER A 138 23.91 0.41 2.63
C SER A 138 23.15 -0.32 3.76
N GLU A 139 22.34 0.39 4.54
CA GLU A 139 21.56 -0.16 5.65
C GLU A 139 20.06 -0.28 5.34
N ALA A 140 19.65 -0.10 4.08
CA ALA A 140 18.23 -0.09 3.67
C ALA A 140 17.49 -1.43 3.89
N ASP A 141 18.17 -2.48 4.29
CA ASP A 141 17.59 -3.83 4.47
C ASP A 141 16.87 -4.03 5.83
N LYS A 142 16.88 -3.03 6.71
CA LYS A 142 16.19 -3.14 8.00
C LYS A 142 14.70 -2.83 7.85
N MET A 143 13.87 -3.78 8.27
CA MET A 143 12.40 -3.59 8.32
C MET A 143 12.03 -2.43 9.24
N HIS A 144 11.29 -1.44 8.72
CA HIS A 144 10.70 -0.36 9.50
C HIS A 144 9.38 0.10 8.87
N TYR A 145 8.53 0.74 9.67
CA TYR A 145 7.16 1.11 9.25
C TYR A 145 7.08 2.10 8.08
N TYR A 146 8.13 2.83 7.78
CA TYR A 146 8.18 3.84 6.72
C TYR A 146 8.93 3.37 5.47
N ARG A 147 9.31 2.09 5.40
CA ARG A 147 10.07 1.53 4.29
C ARG A 147 9.27 1.57 2.99
N GLU A 148 7.99 1.33 3.08
CA GLU A 148 7.11 1.23 1.91
C GLU A 148 6.89 2.57 1.19
N ILE A 149 7.27 3.72 1.78
CA ILE A 149 7.21 5.02 1.09
C ILE A 149 8.06 5.01 -0.19
N GLU A 150 9.18 4.27 -0.18
CA GLU A 150 10.11 4.18 -1.30
C GLU A 150 9.46 3.59 -2.55
N SER A 151 8.72 2.54 -2.38
CA SER A 151 8.07 1.78 -3.45
C SER A 151 6.70 2.34 -3.78
N LYS A 152 5.88 2.63 -2.78
CA LYS A 152 4.50 3.07 -2.98
C LYS A 152 4.36 4.45 -3.64
N PHE A 153 5.32 5.36 -3.47
CA PHE A 153 5.32 6.61 -4.23
C PHE A 153 5.50 6.37 -5.73
N LEU A 154 6.38 5.44 -6.10
CA LEU A 154 6.56 5.05 -7.50
C LEU A 154 5.36 4.28 -8.04
N GLU A 155 4.76 3.38 -7.24
CA GLU A 155 3.50 2.71 -7.62
C GLU A 155 2.43 3.74 -7.97
N LEU A 156 2.16 4.69 -7.07
CA LEU A 156 1.13 5.71 -7.28
C LEU A 156 1.38 6.53 -8.55
N LEU A 157 2.63 6.93 -8.81
CA LEU A 157 2.99 7.63 -10.05
C LEU A 157 2.83 6.73 -11.27
N SER A 158 3.13 5.42 -11.15
CA SER A 158 2.96 4.47 -12.24
C SER A 158 1.50 4.20 -12.56
N ASP A 159 0.61 4.21 -11.57
CA ASP A 159 -0.83 4.09 -11.79
C ASP A 159 -1.32 5.17 -12.75
N PHE A 160 -1.03 6.44 -12.46
CA PHE A 160 -1.43 7.56 -13.31
C PHE A 160 -0.73 7.57 -14.67
N TYR A 161 0.52 7.14 -14.72
CA TYR A 161 1.23 6.96 -15.98
C TYR A 161 0.54 5.91 -16.86
N LEU A 162 0.24 4.74 -16.31
CA LEU A 162 -0.38 3.63 -17.04
C LEU A 162 -1.80 3.98 -17.49
N MET A 163 -2.61 4.63 -16.63
CA MET A 163 -3.93 5.12 -17.03
C MET A 163 -3.89 6.10 -18.19
N LYS A 164 -2.80 6.85 -18.35
CA LYS A 164 -2.63 7.82 -19.45
C LYS A 164 -2.21 7.17 -20.76
N ILE A 165 -1.44 6.08 -20.72
CA ILE A 165 -0.85 5.47 -21.93
C ILE A 165 -1.62 4.25 -22.41
N ILE A 166 -2.45 3.63 -21.56
CA ILE A 166 -3.25 2.47 -21.93
C ILE A 166 -4.53 2.95 -22.63
N ASP A 167 -4.67 2.54 -23.87
CA ASP A 167 -5.87 2.77 -24.69
C ASP A 167 -6.84 1.58 -24.55
N ASP A 168 -7.33 1.35 -23.34
CA ASP A 168 -8.25 0.25 -23.01
C ASP A 168 -8.99 0.58 -21.71
N ASP A 169 -10.25 0.97 -21.85
CA ASP A 169 -11.10 1.46 -20.77
C ASP A 169 -11.30 0.43 -19.66
N GLU A 170 -11.42 -0.86 -19.99
CA GLU A 170 -11.55 -1.92 -18.98
C GLU A 170 -10.31 -1.99 -18.10
N THR A 171 -9.14 -1.95 -18.71
CA THR A 171 -7.87 -1.96 -17.98
C THR A 171 -7.72 -0.70 -17.12
N VAL A 172 -8.07 0.49 -17.64
CA VAL A 172 -8.03 1.75 -16.90
C VAL A 172 -8.95 1.71 -15.68
N ASN A 173 -10.17 1.19 -15.83
CA ASN A 173 -11.09 1.00 -14.70
C ASN A 173 -10.54 0.04 -13.63
N LEU A 174 -9.87 -1.04 -14.05
CA LEU A 174 -9.24 -1.96 -13.11
C LEU A 174 -8.08 -1.30 -12.37
N ILE A 175 -7.29 -0.43 -13.02
CA ILE A 175 -6.25 0.37 -12.37
C ILE A 175 -6.86 1.31 -11.33
N ASN A 176 -7.93 2.03 -11.67
CA ASN A 176 -8.63 2.89 -10.73
C ASN A 176 -9.12 2.12 -9.49
N ARG A 177 -9.69 0.93 -9.67
CA ARG A 177 -10.09 0.07 -8.56
C ARG A 177 -8.90 -0.41 -7.73
N TYR A 178 -7.77 -0.70 -8.35
CA TYR A 178 -6.53 -1.06 -7.66
C TYR A 178 -6.02 0.09 -6.79
N CYS A 179 -6.00 1.32 -7.32
CA CYS A 179 -5.68 2.53 -6.56
C CYS A 179 -6.64 2.74 -5.37
N ALA A 180 -7.94 2.54 -5.58
CA ALA A 180 -8.94 2.63 -4.52
C ALA A 180 -8.69 1.58 -3.42
N GLY A 181 -8.25 0.37 -3.78
CA GLY A 181 -7.87 -0.68 -2.85
C GLY A 181 -6.73 -0.29 -1.91
N SER A 182 -5.73 0.42 -2.41
CA SER A 182 -4.64 0.99 -1.57
C SER A 182 -5.18 1.96 -0.50
N GLN A 183 -6.13 2.82 -0.87
CA GLN A 183 -6.78 3.73 0.08
C GLN A 183 -7.64 2.99 1.10
N CYS A 184 -8.31 1.93 0.67
CA CYS A 184 -9.09 1.07 1.53
C CYS A 184 -8.24 0.44 2.66
N MET A 185 -6.97 0.15 2.39
CA MET A 185 -6.04 -0.37 3.41
C MET A 185 -5.86 0.61 4.58
N ASN A 186 -5.81 1.91 4.31
CA ASN A 186 -5.75 2.94 5.36
C ASN A 186 -7.01 2.95 6.22
N ASP A 187 -8.18 2.81 5.59
CA ASP A 187 -9.46 2.76 6.31
C ASP A 187 -9.59 1.47 7.14
N GLN A 188 -9.16 0.34 6.63
CA GLN A 188 -9.10 -0.91 7.38
C GLN A 188 -8.20 -0.78 8.61
N THR A 189 -7.03 -0.16 8.44
CA THR A 189 -6.09 0.06 9.55
C THR A 189 -6.70 1.00 10.59
N SER A 190 -7.32 2.09 10.16
CA SER A 190 -8.06 3.00 11.05
C SER A 190 -9.16 2.27 11.82
N LEU A 191 -9.92 1.43 11.15
CA LEU A 191 -10.99 0.64 11.78
C LEU A 191 -10.46 -0.35 12.82
N LYS A 192 -9.33 -1.01 12.54
CA LYS A 192 -8.66 -1.89 13.53
C LYS A 192 -8.28 -1.12 14.79
N TYR A 193 -7.69 0.07 14.65
CA TYR A 193 -7.32 0.91 15.80
C TYR A 193 -8.54 1.34 16.60
N GLN A 194 -9.63 1.75 15.96
CA GLN A 194 -10.85 2.13 16.64
C GLN A 194 -11.47 0.96 17.42
N ILE A 195 -11.47 -0.24 16.84
CA ILE A 195 -11.95 -1.44 17.52
C ILE A 195 -11.07 -1.77 18.74
N TYR A 196 -9.75 -1.70 18.56
CA TYR A 196 -8.82 -1.95 19.67
C TYR A 196 -8.99 -0.95 20.81
N ASP A 197 -9.12 0.34 20.52
CA ASP A 197 -9.37 1.37 21.52
C ASP A 197 -10.65 1.07 22.29
N PHE A 198 -11.73 0.76 21.57
CA PHE A 198 -13.00 0.40 22.18
C PHE A 198 -12.90 -0.84 23.10
N MET A 199 -12.20 -1.88 22.64
CA MET A 199 -11.96 -3.09 23.45
C MET A 199 -11.16 -2.77 24.72
N THR A 200 -10.18 -1.90 24.62
CA THR A 200 -9.34 -1.49 25.75
C THR A 200 -10.13 -0.63 26.75
N GLU A 201 -10.93 0.32 26.27
CA GLU A 201 -11.78 1.18 27.12
C GLU A 201 -12.84 0.37 27.85
N GLU A 202 -13.43 -0.65 27.21
CA GLU A 202 -14.44 -1.55 27.81
C GLU A 202 -13.82 -2.69 28.62
N ASN A 203 -12.49 -2.79 28.73
CA ASN A 203 -11.76 -3.85 29.43
C ASN A 203 -12.10 -5.27 28.92
N ILE A 204 -12.35 -5.43 27.61
CA ILE A 204 -12.79 -6.67 26.99
C ILE A 204 -11.61 -7.30 26.23
N PHE A 205 -11.13 -8.44 26.72
CA PHE A 205 -9.99 -9.17 26.15
C PHE A 205 -10.38 -10.45 25.41
N SER A 206 -11.68 -10.77 25.34
CA SER A 206 -12.21 -11.91 24.57
C SER A 206 -13.20 -11.44 23.53
N TYR A 207 -13.11 -11.97 22.31
CA TYR A 207 -14.02 -11.65 21.23
C TYR A 207 -15.18 -12.67 21.19
N ASP A 208 -16.36 -12.22 21.52
CA ASP A 208 -17.60 -12.99 21.46
C ASP A 208 -18.72 -12.25 20.71
N ASN A 209 -19.87 -12.89 20.55
CA ASN A 209 -21.02 -12.29 19.86
C ASN A 209 -21.55 -11.01 20.52
N LEU A 210 -21.39 -10.87 21.82
CA LEU A 210 -21.85 -9.68 22.56
C LEU A 210 -20.90 -8.50 22.23
N LEU A 211 -19.61 -8.74 22.26
CA LEU A 211 -18.62 -7.75 21.88
C LEU A 211 -18.78 -7.34 20.41
N TYR A 212 -18.98 -8.31 19.50
CA TYR A 212 -19.24 -8.00 18.11
C TYR A 212 -20.46 -7.07 17.95
N LYS A 213 -21.55 -7.32 18.65
CA LYS A 213 -22.75 -6.47 18.62
C LYS A 213 -22.45 -5.06 19.11
N LYS A 214 -21.66 -4.92 20.18
CA LYS A 214 -21.20 -3.61 20.68
C LYS A 214 -20.31 -2.88 19.67
N ILE A 215 -19.36 -3.56 19.06
CA ILE A 215 -18.49 -3.01 18.02
C ILE A 215 -19.34 -2.53 16.83
N TYR A 216 -20.27 -3.36 16.37
CA TYR A 216 -21.18 -2.98 15.29
C TYR A 216 -21.93 -1.69 15.64
N GLN A 217 -22.59 -1.62 16.81
CA GLN A 217 -23.40 -0.48 17.22
C GLN A 217 -22.57 0.80 17.39
N ASN A 218 -21.36 0.71 17.89
CA ASN A 218 -20.55 1.87 18.25
C ASN A 218 -19.59 2.34 17.13
N ILE A 219 -19.20 1.44 16.23
CA ILE A 219 -18.17 1.73 15.23
C ILE A 219 -18.69 1.47 13.81
N ILE A 220 -19.07 0.24 13.51
CA ILE A 220 -19.34 -0.22 12.14
C ILE A 220 -20.59 0.44 11.55
N SER A 221 -21.69 0.51 12.31
CA SER A 221 -22.93 1.14 11.84
C SER A 221 -22.77 2.63 11.52
N LYS A 222 -21.85 3.32 12.20
CA LYS A 222 -21.55 4.73 11.95
C LYS A 222 -20.84 4.96 10.60
N ARG A 223 -20.30 3.89 10.02
CA ARG A 223 -19.69 3.89 8.68
C ARG A 223 -20.67 3.51 7.58
N GLY A 224 -21.95 3.30 7.92
CA GLY A 224 -23.00 3.01 6.97
C GLY A 224 -23.16 1.52 6.61
N PHE A 225 -22.34 0.63 7.16
CA PHE A 225 -22.46 -0.81 6.90
C PHE A 225 -23.64 -1.42 7.67
N ASP A 226 -24.38 -2.33 7.01
CA ASP A 226 -25.33 -3.18 7.71
C ASP A 226 -24.60 -4.27 8.54
N TYR A 227 -25.36 -5.07 9.31
CA TYR A 227 -24.78 -6.07 10.20
C TYR A 227 -23.99 -7.16 9.45
N THR A 228 -24.50 -7.59 8.29
CA THR A 228 -23.87 -8.65 7.48
C THR A 228 -22.59 -8.15 6.81
N GLU A 229 -22.63 -6.96 6.26
CA GLU A 229 -21.48 -6.28 5.64
C GLU A 229 -20.39 -6.01 6.68
N GLY A 230 -20.77 -5.45 7.83
CA GLY A 230 -19.83 -5.20 8.92
C GLY A 230 -19.13 -6.47 9.41
N ASN A 231 -19.84 -7.61 9.43
CA ASN A 231 -19.23 -8.89 9.78
C ASN A 231 -18.18 -9.35 8.74
N LYS A 232 -18.46 -9.14 7.45
CA LYS A 232 -17.47 -9.45 6.38
C LYS A 232 -16.23 -8.57 6.53
N VAL A 233 -16.40 -7.26 6.74
CA VAL A 233 -15.29 -6.32 6.96
C VAL A 233 -14.44 -6.73 8.15
N ILE A 234 -15.06 -7.02 9.30
CA ILE A 234 -14.32 -7.42 10.49
C ILE A 234 -13.56 -8.73 10.25
N LYS A 235 -14.19 -9.74 9.63
CA LYS A 235 -13.50 -11.00 9.28
C LYS A 235 -12.29 -10.76 8.39
N PHE A 236 -12.43 -9.94 7.37
CA PHE A 236 -11.34 -9.60 6.47
C PHE A 236 -10.19 -8.90 7.22
N ILE A 237 -10.49 -7.90 8.04
CA ILE A 237 -9.51 -7.18 8.84
C ILE A 237 -8.71 -8.12 9.75
N TYR A 238 -9.37 -9.08 10.43
CA TYR A 238 -8.70 -10.00 11.34
C TYR A 238 -8.04 -11.19 10.68
N SER A 239 -8.31 -11.46 9.40
CA SER A 239 -7.59 -12.49 8.64
C SER A 239 -6.18 -12.06 8.20
N ASN A 240 -5.88 -10.76 8.26
CA ASN A 240 -4.62 -10.21 7.78
C ASN A 240 -3.69 -9.78 8.96
N PRO A 241 -2.38 -10.06 8.89
CA PRO A 241 -1.43 -9.66 9.92
C PRO A 241 -1.39 -8.13 10.10
N PHE A 242 -1.59 -7.68 11.32
CA PHE A 242 -1.73 -6.24 11.63
C PHE A 242 -0.47 -5.43 11.33
N THR A 243 0.69 -5.92 11.75
CA THR A 243 1.98 -5.21 11.62
C THR A 243 2.35 -4.92 10.18
N TYR A 244 2.13 -5.90 9.28
CA TYR A 244 2.45 -5.75 7.87
C TYR A 244 1.55 -4.70 7.20
N GLN A 245 0.24 -4.79 7.40
CA GLN A 245 -0.71 -3.82 6.83
C GLN A 245 -0.50 -2.40 7.38
N ALA A 246 -0.12 -2.27 8.65
CA ALA A 246 0.13 -0.97 9.25
C ALA A 246 1.28 -0.22 8.55
N SER A 247 2.36 -0.92 8.17
CA SER A 247 3.48 -0.27 7.47
C SER A 247 3.06 0.28 6.11
N TYR A 248 2.20 -0.42 5.37
CA TYR A 248 1.65 0.07 4.10
C TYR A 248 0.74 1.28 4.32
N ALA A 249 -0.21 1.19 5.26
CA ALA A 249 -1.13 2.28 5.53
C ALA A 249 -0.41 3.55 6.06
N ILE A 250 0.57 3.39 6.93
CA ILE A 250 1.40 4.50 7.42
C ILE A 250 2.20 5.13 6.27
N SER A 251 2.79 4.31 5.41
CA SER A 251 3.55 4.79 4.26
C SER A 251 2.67 5.54 3.29
N ASP A 252 1.44 5.08 3.04
CA ASP A 252 0.48 5.73 2.14
C ASP A 252 0.17 7.16 2.56
N LEU A 253 0.06 7.45 3.86
CA LEU A 253 -0.18 8.82 4.33
C LEU A 253 0.92 9.80 3.89
N TYR A 254 2.17 9.36 3.92
CA TYR A 254 3.30 10.17 3.45
C TYR A 254 3.46 10.15 1.93
N VAL A 255 3.11 9.04 1.29
CA VAL A 255 3.04 8.94 -0.18
C VAL A 255 2.03 9.92 -0.74
N TYR A 256 0.84 10.00 -0.13
CA TYR A 256 -0.17 11.00 -0.53
C TYR A 256 0.31 12.43 -0.26
N GLY A 257 1.03 12.66 0.83
CA GLY A 257 1.66 13.96 1.09
C GLY A 257 2.72 14.35 0.05
N LEU A 258 3.55 13.39 -0.37
CA LEU A 258 4.50 13.58 -1.48
C LEU A 258 3.76 13.83 -2.80
N TYR A 259 2.67 13.12 -3.06
CA TYR A 259 1.88 13.29 -4.25
C TYR A 259 1.17 14.64 -4.30
N ASP A 260 0.66 15.12 -3.17
CA ASP A 260 0.09 16.47 -3.08
C ASP A 260 1.14 17.55 -3.42
N ILE A 261 2.39 17.35 -2.99
CA ILE A 261 3.50 18.22 -3.38
C ILE A 261 3.80 18.06 -4.89
N TYR A 262 3.82 16.81 -5.40
CA TYR A 262 4.10 16.52 -6.81
C TYR A 262 3.12 17.21 -7.77
N LEU A 263 1.85 17.29 -7.43
CA LEU A 263 0.83 17.96 -8.25
C LEU A 263 1.12 19.46 -8.44
N ASN A 264 1.80 20.10 -7.48
CA ASN A 264 2.09 21.53 -7.51
C ASN A 264 3.55 21.83 -7.89
N ASP A 265 4.47 20.97 -7.49
CA ASP A 265 5.92 21.14 -7.66
C ASP A 265 6.60 19.77 -7.78
N PRO A 266 6.64 19.17 -8.98
CA PRO A 266 7.26 17.88 -9.19
C PRO A 266 8.76 17.84 -8.82
N GLU A 267 9.51 18.92 -9.04
CA GLU A 267 10.93 18.98 -8.71
C GLU A 267 11.15 18.89 -7.20
N LYS A 268 10.36 19.61 -6.43
CA LYS A 268 10.36 19.54 -4.95
C LYS A 268 9.98 18.15 -4.46
N ALA A 269 8.94 17.54 -5.03
CA ALA A 269 8.54 16.18 -4.65
C ALA A 269 9.68 15.17 -4.87
N PHE A 270 10.33 15.20 -6.02
CA PHE A 270 11.48 14.34 -6.30
C PHE A 270 12.69 14.66 -5.44
N TYR A 271 12.93 15.92 -5.13
CA TYR A 271 13.98 16.30 -4.17
C TYR A 271 13.74 15.65 -2.80
N LEU A 272 12.50 15.71 -2.29
CA LEU A 272 12.12 15.10 -1.01
C LEU A 272 12.17 13.57 -1.08
N TYR A 273 11.67 12.98 -2.17
CA TYR A 273 11.73 11.54 -2.40
C TYR A 273 13.18 11.01 -2.40
N LYS A 274 14.10 11.70 -3.06
CA LYS A 274 15.54 11.36 -3.02
C LYS A 274 16.08 11.37 -1.59
N ARG A 275 15.63 12.28 -0.73
CA ARG A 275 16.00 12.29 0.71
C ARG A 275 15.42 11.11 1.46
N VAL A 276 14.21 10.65 1.10
CA VAL A 276 13.63 9.42 1.64
C VAL A 276 14.48 8.21 1.26
N LEU A 277 14.88 8.09 -0.01
CA LEU A 277 15.72 6.98 -0.49
C LEU A 277 17.08 6.89 0.22
N CYS A 278 17.69 8.05 0.55
CA CYS A 278 19.02 8.11 1.17
C CYS A 278 19.00 7.97 2.70
N LYS A 279 17.83 7.86 3.34
CA LYS A 279 17.75 7.83 4.81
C LYS A 279 17.57 6.39 5.33
N ASP A 280 18.53 5.99 6.19
CA ASP A 280 18.34 4.84 7.08
C ASP A 280 17.24 5.15 8.09
N ASN A 281 16.65 4.19 8.74
CA ASN A 281 15.74 4.38 9.89
C ASN A 281 14.83 5.62 9.77
N LYS A 282 13.98 5.63 8.75
CA LYS A 282 12.96 6.67 8.57
C LYS A 282 12.04 6.73 9.78
N SER A 283 11.71 7.92 10.23
CA SER A 283 10.78 8.14 11.33
C SER A 283 9.80 9.28 10.99
N LYS A 284 8.68 9.34 11.70
CA LYS A 284 7.73 10.45 11.61
C LYS A 284 8.44 11.80 11.72
N ALA A 285 9.23 11.98 12.80
CA ALA A 285 9.95 13.22 13.04
C ALA A 285 10.94 13.59 11.92
N TYR A 286 11.54 12.60 11.27
CA TYR A 286 12.39 12.85 10.11
C TYR A 286 11.57 13.32 8.91
N LEU A 287 10.47 12.64 8.58
CA LEU A 287 9.63 12.96 7.42
C LEU A 287 9.01 14.36 7.57
N GLU A 288 8.48 14.68 8.74
CA GLU A 288 7.98 16.02 9.07
C GLU A 288 9.06 17.10 8.96
N ARG A 289 10.24 16.84 9.49
CA ARG A 289 11.38 17.80 9.45
C ARG A 289 11.85 18.08 8.02
N ILE A 290 11.79 17.11 7.11
CA ILE A 290 12.14 17.34 5.69
C ILE A 290 11.00 17.97 4.91
N GLY A 291 9.81 18.11 5.49
CA GLY A 291 8.68 18.80 4.91
C GLY A 291 7.73 17.92 4.11
N ILE A 292 7.67 16.62 4.42
CA ILE A 292 6.64 15.72 3.87
C ILE A 292 5.45 15.71 4.84
N PRO A 293 4.30 16.29 4.45
CA PRO A 293 3.11 16.27 5.29
C PRO A 293 2.43 14.90 5.25
N ILE A 294 1.60 14.63 6.24
CA ILE A 294 0.59 13.57 6.17
C ILE A 294 -0.56 14.07 5.31
N SER A 295 -1.04 13.23 4.40
CA SER A 295 -2.24 13.45 3.60
C SER A 295 -3.10 12.20 3.58
N TYR A 296 -4.41 12.39 3.54
CA TYR A 296 -5.37 11.28 3.44
C TYR A 296 -5.78 10.96 2.00
N GLY A 297 -5.03 11.45 1.03
CA GLY A 297 -5.21 11.11 -0.39
C GLY A 297 -6.44 11.74 -1.04
N GLU A 298 -6.92 12.88 -0.57
CA GLU A 298 -8.09 13.56 -1.17
C GLU A 298 -7.89 13.87 -2.65
N ASN A 299 -6.68 14.30 -3.04
CA ASN A 299 -6.37 14.60 -4.43
C ASN A 299 -6.30 13.32 -5.28
N VAL A 300 -5.79 12.21 -4.73
CA VAL A 300 -5.79 10.90 -5.38
C VAL A 300 -7.22 10.44 -5.63
N ARG A 301 -8.10 10.52 -4.62
CA ARG A 301 -9.54 10.17 -4.76
C ARG A 301 -10.27 11.02 -5.80
N LYS A 302 -9.97 12.31 -5.85
CA LYS A 302 -10.57 13.20 -6.88
C LYS A 302 -10.18 12.79 -8.29
N LEU A 303 -8.97 12.33 -8.50
CA LEU A 303 -8.50 11.86 -9.80
C LEU A 303 -9.16 10.55 -10.19
N ILE A 304 -9.21 9.59 -9.27
CA ILE A 304 -9.91 8.31 -9.47
C ILE A 304 -11.38 8.57 -9.85
N LYS A 305 -12.12 9.36 -9.08
CA LYS A 305 -13.53 9.71 -9.38
C LYS A 305 -13.71 10.48 -10.68
N LYS A 306 -12.77 11.33 -11.07
CA LYS A 306 -12.82 12.06 -12.33
C LYS A 306 -12.71 11.14 -13.54
N GLU A 307 -11.92 10.09 -13.43
CA GLU A 307 -11.86 9.08 -14.48
C GLU A 307 -13.15 8.25 -14.55
N GLU A 308 -13.76 7.87 -13.42
CA GLU A 308 -15.08 7.21 -13.39
C GLU A 308 -16.19 8.02 -14.09
N THR A 309 -16.19 9.35 -13.93
CA THR A 309 -17.21 10.23 -14.53
C THR A 309 -17.03 10.49 -16.03
N LYS A 310 -15.91 10.16 -16.62
CA LYS A 310 -15.74 10.24 -18.08
C LYS A 310 -16.46 9.12 -18.84
N TRP A 311 -16.87 8.08 -18.14
CA TRP A 311 -17.43 6.84 -18.70
C TRP A 311 -18.90 6.60 -18.35
N THR A 312 -19.54 7.52 -17.60
CA THR A 312 -20.99 7.56 -17.37
C THR A 312 -21.65 8.59 -18.27
#